data_560dfdb7f7dc6d544b14abe37eb22c66
#
_entry.id   560dfdb7f7dc6d544b14abe37eb22c66
#
_cell.length_a   1.000
_cell.length_b   1.000
_cell.length_c   1.000
_cell.angle_alpha   90.00
_cell.angle_beta   90.00
_cell.angle_gamma   90.00
#
_symmetry.space_group_name_H-M   'P 1'
#
loop_
_entity.id
_entity.type
_entity.pdbx_description
1 polymer ?
#
loop_
_entity_poly.entity_id
_entity_poly.type
_entity_poly.pdbx_seq_one_letter_code
_entity_poly.pdbx_strand_id
1 'polypeptide(L)'
;MKKLKIALDWTANTNHTGFYVAKEKGYYSDLGLEVALITPDSDNYSVTPAKKVELGQADLALCPLESIVSYKTKKRPFDAVALATIFKEDISAIAVLEKSAILGPKDLDGCTYASYKARYEDEIVRQMIKNDGGNGTFKITYPEKLGIWETILNGTADATWIFTNWEGIRAQQEGIKLNLFKMADYGIPYGYSPVIMANRETVDKQKEIYSKFLKATKKGFLFAQKEPEIAIESIKPFVAKEDNNIDLVASQMYTSPYYGNSDKWGVMEKEHVNSFLSWLQNKGLEKAPLSYKDVVF
;
A
#
# COMPACT_ATOMS: atom_id res chain seq x y z
N MET A 1 -6.75 12.31 -26.58
CA MET A 1 -6.91 11.55 -25.35
C MET A 1 -6.61 12.45 -24.15
N LYS A 2 -7.35 12.30 -23.05
CA LYS A 2 -7.06 13.03 -21.81
C LYS A 2 -5.87 12.33 -21.11
N LYS A 3 -4.86 13.13 -20.77
CA LYS A 3 -3.68 12.62 -20.04
C LYS A 3 -3.96 12.58 -18.55
N LEU A 4 -3.59 11.48 -17.89
CA LEU A 4 -3.58 11.30 -16.45
C LEU A 4 -2.25 10.67 -16.01
N LYS A 5 -1.78 11.06 -14.83
CA LYS A 5 -0.60 10.52 -14.19
C LYS A 5 -0.97 9.89 -12.86
N ILE A 6 -0.59 8.64 -12.63
CA ILE A 6 -0.70 8.00 -11.33
C ILE A 6 0.69 7.69 -10.79
N ALA A 7 0.97 8.17 -9.58
CA ALA A 7 2.19 7.84 -8.85
C ALA A 7 1.96 6.56 -8.03
N LEU A 8 2.73 5.52 -8.31
CA LEU A 8 2.69 4.24 -7.62
C LEU A 8 3.43 4.33 -6.28
N ASP A 9 3.00 3.54 -5.32
CA ASP A 9 3.54 3.54 -3.95
C ASP A 9 4.88 2.81 -3.82
N TRP A 10 5.21 1.95 -4.79
CA TRP A 10 6.46 1.19 -4.85
C TRP A 10 6.93 1.00 -6.28
N THR A 11 8.13 0.39 -6.45
CA THR A 11 8.57 -0.18 -7.73
C THR A 11 7.51 -1.14 -8.27
N ALA A 12 7.52 -1.38 -9.58
CA ALA A 12 6.52 -2.22 -10.22
C ALA A 12 6.47 -3.62 -9.59
N ASN A 13 5.33 -3.97 -9.01
CA ASN A 13 5.07 -5.24 -8.33
C ASN A 13 3.61 -5.68 -8.52
N THR A 14 3.21 -6.81 -7.97
CA THR A 14 1.89 -7.38 -8.21
C THR A 14 0.73 -6.58 -7.60
N ASN A 15 0.98 -5.60 -6.71
CA ASN A 15 -0.04 -4.64 -6.31
C ASN A 15 -0.49 -3.75 -7.49
N HIS A 16 0.34 -3.67 -8.54
CA HIS A 16 0.15 -2.75 -9.67
C HIS A 16 -0.28 -3.42 -10.95
N THR A 17 -0.32 -4.76 -11.02
CA THR A 17 -0.56 -5.53 -12.26
C THR A 17 -1.77 -5.03 -13.04
N GLY A 18 -2.87 -4.72 -12.37
CA GLY A 18 -4.09 -4.24 -13.05
C GLY A 18 -3.91 -2.94 -13.83
N PHE A 19 -3.03 -2.03 -13.38
CA PHE A 19 -2.72 -0.79 -14.09
C PHE A 19 -1.93 -1.07 -15.37
N TYR A 20 -0.93 -1.94 -15.30
CA TYR A 20 -0.12 -2.33 -16.45
C TYR A 20 -0.95 -3.09 -17.48
N VAL A 21 -1.78 -4.04 -17.06
CA VAL A 21 -2.75 -4.74 -17.92
C VAL A 21 -3.71 -3.76 -18.59
N ALA A 22 -4.27 -2.83 -17.83
CA ALA A 22 -5.21 -1.85 -18.40
C ALA A 22 -4.56 -0.95 -19.46
N LYS A 23 -3.29 -0.63 -19.27
CA LYS A 23 -2.50 0.16 -20.24
C LYS A 23 -2.16 -0.66 -21.47
N GLU A 24 -1.60 -1.86 -21.32
CA GLU A 24 -1.17 -2.71 -22.43
C GLU A 24 -2.33 -3.19 -23.30
N LYS A 25 -3.43 -3.61 -22.66
CA LYS A 25 -4.64 -4.05 -23.37
C LYS A 25 -5.50 -2.93 -23.93
N GLY A 26 -5.05 -1.67 -23.81
CA GLY A 26 -5.75 -0.55 -24.39
C GLY A 26 -7.02 -0.12 -23.63
N TYR A 27 -7.31 -0.64 -22.40
CA TYR A 27 -8.55 -0.31 -21.69
C TYR A 27 -8.67 1.16 -21.34
N TYR A 28 -7.55 1.86 -21.15
CA TYR A 28 -7.53 3.32 -20.98
C TYR A 28 -7.77 4.04 -22.28
N SER A 29 -7.09 3.66 -23.36
CA SER A 29 -7.23 4.30 -24.68
C SER A 29 -8.63 4.12 -25.27
N ASP A 30 -9.28 2.98 -25.06
CA ASP A 30 -10.68 2.72 -25.46
C ASP A 30 -11.67 3.72 -24.81
N LEU A 31 -11.31 4.28 -23.66
CA LEU A 31 -12.10 5.29 -22.96
C LEU A 31 -11.55 6.73 -23.16
N GLY A 32 -10.65 6.91 -24.13
CA GLY A 32 -10.08 8.21 -24.46
C GLY A 32 -9.05 8.73 -23.47
N LEU A 33 -8.42 7.85 -22.68
CA LEU A 33 -7.41 8.20 -21.68
C LEU A 33 -6.00 7.76 -22.11
N GLU A 34 -5.01 8.59 -21.81
CA GLU A 34 -3.59 8.25 -21.84
C GLU A 34 -3.07 8.28 -20.40
N VAL A 35 -2.71 7.11 -19.84
CA VAL A 35 -2.30 6.98 -18.44
C VAL A 35 -0.81 6.71 -18.34
N ALA A 36 -0.10 7.60 -17.63
CA ALA A 36 1.29 7.44 -17.25
C ALA A 36 1.39 6.86 -15.84
N LEU A 37 2.13 5.76 -15.69
CA LEU A 37 2.46 5.15 -14.41
C LEU A 37 3.82 5.68 -13.98
N ILE A 38 3.92 6.29 -12.79
CA ILE A 38 5.15 6.89 -12.25
C ILE A 38 5.57 6.05 -11.05
N THR A 39 6.69 5.36 -11.17
CA THR A 39 7.29 4.58 -10.10
C THR A 39 8.26 5.43 -9.26
N PRO A 40 8.48 5.12 -7.96
CA PRO A 40 9.30 5.93 -7.08
C PRO A 40 10.80 5.87 -7.38
N ASP A 41 11.28 4.88 -8.12
CA ASP A 41 12.67 4.82 -8.60
C ASP A 41 13.03 5.98 -9.53
N SER A 42 12.04 6.61 -10.19
CA SER A 42 12.23 7.78 -11.04
C SER A 42 12.85 8.99 -10.31
N ASP A 43 12.70 9.08 -8.99
CA ASP A 43 13.25 10.15 -8.14
C ASP A 43 13.86 9.61 -6.84
N ASN A 44 14.20 8.34 -6.80
CA ASN A 44 14.73 7.61 -5.63
C ASN A 44 13.86 7.81 -4.38
N TYR A 45 12.53 7.79 -4.57
CA TYR A 45 11.53 8.00 -3.51
C TYR A 45 11.66 9.34 -2.75
N SER A 46 12.30 10.35 -3.34
CA SER A 46 12.49 11.66 -2.70
C SER A 46 11.17 12.40 -2.44
N VAL A 47 10.16 12.14 -3.29
CA VAL A 47 8.80 12.68 -3.16
C VAL A 47 7.81 11.53 -3.10
N THR A 48 7.07 11.42 -1.97
CA THR A 48 6.06 10.36 -1.83
C THR A 48 4.93 10.49 -2.87
N PRO A 49 4.28 9.38 -3.28
CA PRO A 49 3.19 9.42 -4.26
C PRO A 49 2.08 10.41 -3.89
N ALA A 50 1.61 10.39 -2.65
CA ALA A 50 0.61 11.34 -2.16
C ALA A 50 1.10 12.80 -2.23
N LYS A 51 2.40 13.03 -1.98
CA LYS A 51 3.00 14.37 -2.12
C LYS A 51 3.05 14.84 -3.56
N LYS A 52 3.28 13.93 -4.52
CA LYS A 52 3.23 14.27 -5.95
C LYS A 52 1.86 14.79 -6.37
N VAL A 53 0.77 14.23 -5.81
CA VAL A 53 -0.60 14.74 -6.05
C VAL A 53 -0.78 16.14 -5.45
N GLU A 54 -0.34 16.34 -4.21
CA GLU A 54 -0.42 17.67 -3.56
C GLU A 54 0.36 18.74 -4.35
N LEU A 55 1.49 18.37 -4.95
CA LEU A 55 2.32 19.28 -5.75
C LEU A 55 1.83 19.45 -7.21
N GLY A 56 0.76 18.75 -7.62
CA GLY A 56 0.27 18.76 -9.00
C GLY A 56 1.20 18.06 -10.00
N GLN A 57 2.13 17.23 -9.52
CA GLN A 57 3.03 16.42 -10.35
C GLN A 57 2.38 15.13 -10.86
N ALA A 58 1.35 14.65 -10.14
CA ALA A 58 0.48 13.54 -10.52
C ALA A 58 -0.98 13.90 -10.26
N ASP A 59 -1.91 13.26 -10.98
CA ASP A 59 -3.36 13.40 -10.80
C ASP A 59 -3.89 12.45 -9.72
N LEU A 60 -3.24 11.28 -9.62
CA LEU A 60 -3.59 10.18 -8.73
C LEU A 60 -2.32 9.64 -8.04
N ALA A 61 -2.51 9.00 -6.91
CA ALA A 61 -1.44 8.28 -6.22
C ALA A 61 -1.95 6.98 -5.60
N LEU A 62 -1.08 5.99 -5.47
CA LEU A 62 -1.27 4.89 -4.53
C LEU A 62 -0.65 5.28 -3.19
N CYS A 63 -1.37 5.02 -2.12
CA CYS A 63 -0.89 5.20 -0.74
C CYS A 63 -1.79 4.44 0.23
N PRO A 64 -1.35 4.18 1.47
CA PRO A 64 -2.24 3.69 2.53
C PRO A 64 -3.34 4.71 2.84
N LEU A 65 -4.51 4.25 3.29
CA LEU A 65 -5.62 5.13 3.72
C LEU A 65 -5.20 6.12 4.81
N GLU A 66 -4.29 5.73 5.69
CA GLU A 66 -3.72 6.61 6.72
C GLU A 66 -3.01 7.85 6.15
N SER A 67 -2.45 7.75 4.94
CA SER A 67 -1.86 8.90 4.26
C SER A 67 -2.92 9.96 3.95
N ILE A 68 -4.13 9.53 3.54
CA ILE A 68 -5.25 10.45 3.31
C ILE A 68 -5.63 11.17 4.60
N VAL A 69 -5.75 10.44 5.72
CA VAL A 69 -5.97 11.03 7.05
C VAL A 69 -4.90 12.06 7.36
N SER A 70 -3.63 11.68 7.16
CA SER A 70 -2.48 12.56 7.41
C SER A 70 -2.54 13.85 6.58
N TYR A 71 -2.91 13.76 5.29
CA TYR A 71 -2.99 14.92 4.41
C TYR A 71 -4.15 15.86 4.76
N LYS A 72 -5.27 15.30 5.24
CA LYS A 72 -6.42 16.11 5.70
C LYS A 72 -6.16 16.83 7.01
N THR A 73 -5.35 16.27 7.90
CA THR A 73 -5.20 16.75 9.28
C THR A 73 -3.88 17.45 9.57
N LYS A 74 -2.97 17.48 8.58
CA LYS A 74 -1.70 18.22 8.72
C LYS A 74 -1.92 19.74 8.82
N LYS A 75 -0.89 20.47 9.27
CA LYS A 75 -0.94 21.94 9.50
C LYS A 75 -1.46 22.76 8.30
N ARG A 76 -1.18 22.31 7.08
CA ARG A 76 -1.76 22.85 5.84
C ARG A 76 -2.54 21.74 5.17
N PRO A 77 -3.83 21.59 5.45
CA PRO A 77 -4.65 20.50 4.94
C PRO A 77 -4.67 20.46 3.42
N PHE A 78 -4.69 19.26 2.88
CA PHE A 78 -4.93 18.99 1.47
C PHE A 78 -6.14 18.06 1.37
N ASP A 79 -7.11 18.39 0.53
CA ASP A 79 -8.36 17.64 0.46
C ASP A 79 -8.21 16.34 -0.33
N ALA A 80 -7.38 15.44 0.23
CA ALA A 80 -7.15 14.10 -0.27
C ALA A 80 -8.38 13.21 -0.03
N VAL A 81 -8.72 12.37 -1.01
CA VAL A 81 -9.76 11.35 -0.89
C VAL A 81 -9.34 10.05 -1.56
N ALA A 82 -9.80 8.91 -1.02
CA ALA A 82 -9.69 7.61 -1.65
C ALA A 82 -10.83 7.41 -2.65
N LEU A 83 -10.50 6.97 -3.85
CA LEU A 83 -11.47 6.65 -4.91
C LEU A 83 -11.79 5.17 -4.97
N ALA A 84 -10.81 4.32 -4.68
CA ALA A 84 -10.94 2.86 -4.68
C ALA A 84 -9.81 2.26 -3.85
N THR A 85 -10.03 1.09 -3.27
CA THR A 85 -8.95 0.24 -2.75
C THR A 85 -8.47 -0.75 -3.79
N ILE A 86 -7.19 -1.14 -3.72
CA ILE A 86 -6.66 -2.21 -4.56
C ILE A 86 -7.01 -3.57 -3.97
N PHE A 87 -6.89 -3.72 -2.65
CA PHE A 87 -7.17 -4.95 -1.93
C PHE A 87 -8.42 -4.83 -1.06
N LYS A 88 -9.20 -5.89 -1.00
CA LYS A 88 -10.39 -5.99 -0.13
C LYS A 88 -10.03 -6.08 1.37
N GLU A 89 -8.79 -6.49 1.69
CA GLU A 89 -8.25 -6.64 3.03
C GLU A 89 -6.74 -6.40 3.03
N ASP A 90 -6.15 -6.11 4.19
CA ASP A 90 -4.73 -5.90 4.34
C ASP A 90 -3.94 -7.21 4.16
N ILE A 91 -2.92 -7.17 3.32
CA ILE A 91 -1.98 -8.28 3.05
C ILE A 91 -0.56 -7.96 3.49
N SER A 92 -0.41 -6.95 4.34
CA SER A 92 0.87 -6.59 4.92
C SER A 92 1.06 -7.20 6.32
N ALA A 93 2.29 -7.24 6.78
CA ALA A 93 2.63 -7.71 8.12
C ALA A 93 3.94 -7.08 8.61
N ILE A 94 4.13 -7.05 9.94
CA ILE A 94 5.45 -6.86 10.50
C ILE A 94 6.19 -8.19 10.41
N ALA A 95 7.35 -8.18 9.77
CA ALA A 95 8.17 -9.36 9.52
C ALA A 95 9.44 -9.36 10.36
N VAL A 96 9.80 -10.52 10.86
CA VAL A 96 11.07 -10.82 11.52
C VAL A 96 11.61 -12.15 10.97
N LEU A 97 12.93 -12.36 11.04
CA LEU A 97 13.48 -13.66 10.69
C LEU A 97 13.09 -14.71 11.73
N GLU A 98 12.62 -15.90 11.32
CA GLU A 98 12.26 -16.99 12.24
C GLU A 98 13.40 -17.32 13.22
N LYS A 99 14.65 -17.29 12.74
CA LYS A 99 15.85 -17.54 13.54
C LYS A 99 16.13 -16.48 14.63
N SER A 100 15.43 -15.33 14.62
CA SER A 100 15.61 -14.26 15.63
C SER A 100 15.00 -14.60 16.98
N ALA A 101 14.25 -15.69 17.10
CA ALA A 101 13.49 -16.08 18.29
C ALA A 101 12.40 -15.09 18.73
N ILE A 102 12.05 -14.12 17.89
CA ILE A 102 10.90 -13.21 18.08
C ILE A 102 9.65 -13.94 17.64
N LEU A 103 8.80 -14.35 18.58
CA LEU A 103 7.63 -15.18 18.34
C LEU A 103 6.32 -14.38 18.33
N GLY A 104 6.35 -13.15 18.80
CA GLY A 104 5.20 -12.23 18.80
C GLY A 104 5.67 -10.78 18.87
N PRO A 105 4.78 -9.80 18.63
CA PRO A 105 5.12 -8.39 18.74
C PRO A 105 5.70 -7.98 20.09
N LYS A 106 5.29 -8.61 21.22
CA LYS A 106 5.85 -8.32 22.54
C LYS A 106 7.37 -8.52 22.62
N ASP A 107 7.90 -9.46 21.84
CA ASP A 107 9.33 -9.78 21.82
C ASP A 107 10.15 -8.73 21.06
N LEU A 108 9.48 -7.75 20.41
CA LEU A 108 10.12 -6.58 19.79
C LEU A 108 10.54 -5.52 20.82
N ASP A 109 10.16 -5.64 22.10
CA ASP A 109 10.66 -4.75 23.15
C ASP A 109 12.20 -4.80 23.21
N GLY A 110 12.84 -3.63 23.05
CA GLY A 110 14.29 -3.48 23.00
C GLY A 110 14.93 -3.74 21.63
N CYS A 111 14.21 -4.32 20.69
CA CYS A 111 14.68 -4.58 19.32
C CYS A 111 14.71 -3.32 18.44
N THR A 112 15.29 -3.45 17.25
CA THR A 112 15.39 -2.38 16.26
C THR A 112 14.38 -2.60 15.14
N TYR A 113 13.50 -1.63 14.92
CA TYR A 113 12.51 -1.61 13.84
C TYR A 113 12.95 -0.67 12.72
N ALA A 114 13.00 -1.17 11.49
CA ALA A 114 13.22 -0.36 10.29
C ALA A 114 11.87 0.16 9.78
N SER A 115 11.65 1.47 9.90
CA SER A 115 10.40 2.16 9.60
C SER A 115 10.47 2.92 8.28
N TYR A 116 9.38 2.89 7.50
CA TYR A 116 9.17 3.72 6.31
C TYR A 116 8.91 5.20 6.65
N LYS A 117 8.81 5.51 7.95
CA LYS A 117 8.51 6.87 8.45
C LYS A 117 7.14 7.38 8.01
N ALA A 118 6.15 6.50 7.85
CA ALA A 118 4.76 6.91 7.72
C ALA A 118 4.25 7.48 9.06
N ARG A 119 3.28 8.40 8.99
CA ARG A 119 2.89 9.21 10.18
C ARG A 119 2.48 8.39 11.40
N TYR A 120 1.78 7.28 11.18
CA TYR A 120 1.22 6.46 12.27
C TYR A 120 1.93 5.13 12.45
N GLU A 121 2.83 4.76 11.54
CA GLU A 121 3.50 3.45 11.47
C GLU A 121 4.14 3.04 12.79
N ASP A 122 5.00 3.89 13.33
CA ASP A 122 5.73 3.57 14.56
C ASP A 122 4.79 3.36 15.76
N GLU A 123 3.68 4.09 15.81
CA GLU A 123 2.68 3.96 16.87
C GLU A 123 1.77 2.74 16.66
N ILE A 124 1.50 2.35 15.42
CA ILE A 124 0.83 1.09 15.10
C ILE A 124 1.66 -0.08 15.63
N VAL A 125 2.96 -0.13 15.31
CA VAL A 125 3.86 -1.16 15.80
C VAL A 125 3.94 -1.16 17.32
N ARG A 126 4.08 0.02 17.94
CA ARG A 126 4.07 0.18 19.40
C ARG A 126 2.79 -0.38 20.03
N GLN A 127 1.64 -0.13 19.41
CA GLN A 127 0.37 -0.64 19.93
C GLN A 127 0.23 -2.16 19.74
N MET A 128 0.75 -2.73 18.64
CA MET A 128 0.81 -4.18 18.45
C MET A 128 1.61 -4.84 19.61
N ILE A 129 2.79 -4.29 19.92
CA ILE A 129 3.63 -4.77 21.04
C ILE A 129 2.84 -4.74 22.35
N LYS A 130 2.17 -3.61 22.65
CA LYS A 130 1.35 -3.47 23.87
C LYS A 130 0.17 -4.42 23.91
N ASN A 131 -0.51 -4.62 22.80
CA ASN A 131 -1.66 -5.51 22.72
C ASN A 131 -1.26 -6.99 22.92
N ASP A 132 -0.02 -7.35 22.57
CA ASP A 132 0.55 -8.68 22.81
C ASP A 132 1.16 -8.85 24.23
N GLY A 133 1.12 -7.80 25.07
CA GLY A 133 1.58 -7.82 26.45
C GLY A 133 2.98 -7.28 26.69
N GLY A 134 3.61 -6.67 25.68
CA GLY A 134 4.89 -5.97 25.83
C GLY A 134 4.73 -4.52 26.31
N ASN A 135 5.85 -3.82 26.46
CA ASN A 135 5.88 -2.42 26.95
C ASN A 135 5.74 -1.39 25.81
N GLY A 136 5.97 -1.79 24.55
CA GLY A 136 6.01 -0.91 23.42
C GLY A 136 7.30 -0.08 23.33
N THR A 137 8.41 -0.61 23.81
CA THR A 137 9.70 0.08 23.86
C THR A 137 10.66 -0.55 22.87
N PHE A 138 10.93 0.10 21.76
CA PHE A 138 11.83 -0.40 20.71
C PHE A 138 12.61 0.76 20.09
N LYS A 139 13.73 0.44 19.45
CA LYS A 139 14.53 1.39 18.69
C LYS A 139 13.97 1.52 17.28
N ILE A 140 13.94 2.75 16.74
CA ILE A 140 13.45 3.01 15.40
C ILE A 140 14.60 3.51 14.54
N THR A 141 14.75 2.93 13.35
CA THR A 141 15.66 3.42 12.31
C THR A 141 14.86 3.78 11.08
N TYR A 142 15.37 4.75 10.31
CA TYR A 142 14.74 5.23 9.09
C TYR A 142 15.71 5.07 7.92
N PRO A 143 15.92 3.85 7.43
CA PRO A 143 16.78 3.59 6.28
C PRO A 143 16.17 4.14 4.99
N GLU A 144 16.92 4.07 3.89
CA GLU A 144 16.37 4.34 2.56
C GLU A 144 15.26 3.34 2.24
N LYS A 145 14.12 3.84 1.74
CA LYS A 145 12.90 3.04 1.59
C LYS A 145 13.09 1.86 0.65
N LEU A 146 13.74 2.07 -0.51
CA LEU A 146 13.95 1.02 -1.50
C LEU A 146 14.94 -0.08 -1.07
N GLY A 147 15.64 0.10 0.05
CA GLY A 147 16.55 -0.90 0.63
C GLY A 147 16.12 -1.43 1.99
N ILE A 148 14.90 -1.11 2.44
CA ILE A 148 14.48 -1.40 3.82
C ILE A 148 14.39 -2.89 4.13
N TRP A 149 13.96 -3.71 3.16
CA TRP A 149 13.90 -5.17 3.28
C TRP A 149 15.27 -5.78 3.64
N GLU A 150 16.34 -5.27 3.03
CA GLU A 150 17.70 -5.77 3.24
C GLU A 150 18.18 -5.57 4.70
N THR A 151 17.57 -4.64 5.44
CA THR A 151 17.96 -4.36 6.84
C THR A 151 17.74 -5.53 7.78
N ILE A 152 16.68 -6.32 7.58
CA ILE A 152 16.45 -7.53 8.39
C ILE A 152 17.33 -8.71 7.93
N LEU A 153 17.68 -8.77 6.64
CA LEU A 153 18.54 -9.82 6.11
C LEU A 153 19.99 -9.69 6.58
N ASN A 154 20.50 -8.46 6.64
CA ASN A 154 21.87 -8.16 7.09
C ASN A 154 21.99 -7.90 8.59
N GLY A 155 20.87 -7.94 9.34
CA GLY A 155 20.86 -7.81 10.80
C GLY A 155 21.03 -6.37 11.31
N THR A 156 20.84 -5.33 10.47
CA THR A 156 20.85 -3.93 10.92
C THR A 156 19.52 -3.49 11.54
N ALA A 157 18.47 -4.25 11.30
CA ALA A 157 17.21 -4.18 12.00
C ALA A 157 16.67 -5.59 12.29
N ASP A 158 15.84 -5.71 13.32
CA ASP A 158 15.21 -6.98 13.73
C ASP A 158 13.86 -7.18 13.04
N ALA A 159 13.16 -6.10 12.73
CA ALA A 159 11.82 -6.12 12.13
C ALA A 159 11.61 -4.99 11.13
N THR A 160 10.71 -5.22 10.18
CA THR A 160 10.19 -4.19 9.27
C THR A 160 8.78 -4.55 8.78
N TRP A 161 8.09 -3.60 8.16
CA TRP A 161 6.80 -3.82 7.52
C TRP A 161 6.99 -4.29 6.09
N ILE A 162 6.29 -5.34 5.70
CA ILE A 162 6.37 -5.91 4.36
C ILE A 162 4.96 -6.13 3.76
N PHE A 163 4.91 -6.27 2.45
CA PHE A 163 3.78 -6.91 1.77
C PHE A 163 4.07 -8.40 1.56
N THR A 164 3.18 -9.26 2.06
CA THR A 164 3.40 -10.72 2.05
C THR A 164 3.43 -11.33 0.66
N ASN A 165 2.79 -10.66 -0.29
CA ASN A 165 2.79 -11.06 -1.71
C ASN A 165 4.06 -10.66 -2.47
N TRP A 166 4.93 -9.85 -1.90
CA TRP A 166 6.17 -9.39 -2.53
C TRP A 166 7.39 -9.85 -1.75
N GLU A 167 7.76 -9.16 -0.67
CA GLU A 167 8.88 -9.59 0.18
C GLU A 167 8.65 -10.96 0.80
N GLY A 168 7.39 -11.32 1.13
CA GLY A 168 7.04 -12.65 1.62
C GLY A 168 7.29 -13.75 0.60
N ILE A 169 6.92 -13.54 -0.67
CA ILE A 169 7.20 -14.48 -1.77
C ILE A 169 8.70 -14.55 -2.05
N ARG A 170 9.41 -13.40 -2.06
CA ARG A 170 10.86 -13.37 -2.21
C ARG A 170 11.55 -14.20 -1.10
N ALA A 171 11.16 -14.00 0.14
CA ALA A 171 11.71 -14.75 1.28
C ALA A 171 11.47 -16.25 1.12
N GLN A 172 10.25 -16.67 0.76
CA GLN A 172 9.92 -18.08 0.53
C GLN A 172 10.80 -18.69 -0.57
N GLN A 173 10.98 -17.99 -1.67
CA GLN A 173 11.77 -18.43 -2.81
C GLN A 173 13.26 -18.55 -2.47
N GLU A 174 13.78 -17.65 -1.65
CA GLU A 174 15.17 -17.65 -1.15
C GLU A 174 15.38 -18.61 0.04
N GLY A 175 14.35 -19.34 0.47
CA GLY A 175 14.41 -20.24 1.61
C GLY A 175 14.54 -19.54 2.97
N ILE A 176 14.22 -18.26 3.01
CA ILE A 176 14.22 -17.42 4.22
C ILE A 176 12.88 -17.60 4.94
N LYS A 177 12.94 -18.08 6.17
CA LYS A 177 11.75 -18.24 7.01
C LYS A 177 11.48 -16.99 7.81
N LEU A 178 10.22 -16.55 7.83
CA LEU A 178 9.74 -15.37 8.52
C LEU A 178 8.67 -15.73 9.56
N ASN A 179 8.69 -15.05 10.71
CA ASN A 179 7.51 -14.87 11.53
C ASN A 179 6.82 -13.58 11.09
N LEU A 180 5.52 -13.65 10.83
CA LEU A 180 4.70 -12.56 10.29
C LEU A 180 3.62 -12.19 11.30
N PHE A 181 3.57 -10.92 11.70
CA PHE A 181 2.59 -10.40 12.64
C PHE A 181 1.63 -9.47 11.91
N LYS A 182 0.40 -9.94 11.66
CA LYS A 182 -0.63 -9.15 10.98
C LYS A 182 -1.29 -8.20 11.97
N MET A 183 -1.58 -6.98 11.56
CA MET A 183 -2.19 -5.95 12.40
C MET A 183 -3.51 -6.40 13.02
N ALA A 184 -4.36 -7.08 12.26
CA ALA A 184 -5.67 -7.56 12.73
C ALA A 184 -5.55 -8.55 13.89
N ASP A 185 -4.53 -9.43 13.90
CA ASP A 185 -4.34 -10.45 14.94
C ASP A 185 -4.00 -9.82 16.30
N TYR A 186 -3.52 -8.57 16.28
CA TYR A 186 -3.16 -7.80 17.47
C TYR A 186 -4.10 -6.60 17.72
N GLY A 187 -5.34 -6.68 17.22
CA GLY A 187 -6.40 -5.72 17.53
C GLY A 187 -6.18 -4.33 16.90
N ILE A 188 -5.42 -4.23 15.82
CA ILE A 188 -5.30 -3.01 15.03
C ILE A 188 -6.25 -3.11 13.84
N PRO A 189 -7.31 -2.32 13.78
CA PRO A 189 -8.24 -2.32 12.66
C PRO A 189 -7.65 -1.53 11.49
N TYR A 190 -6.47 -1.94 11.01
CA TYR A 190 -5.73 -1.21 9.99
C TYR A 190 -6.59 -0.98 8.75
N GLY A 191 -6.50 0.22 8.20
CA GLY A 191 -7.28 0.61 7.04
C GLY A 191 -6.82 -0.07 5.74
N TYR A 192 -7.38 0.38 4.63
CA TYR A 192 -7.02 -0.16 3.32
C TYR A 192 -5.64 0.32 2.87
N SER A 193 -4.83 -0.60 2.30
CA SER A 193 -3.51 -0.30 1.74
C SER A 193 -3.19 -1.26 0.57
N PRO A 194 -2.86 -0.73 -0.64
CA PRO A 194 -2.99 0.68 -1.01
C PRO A 194 -4.40 1.07 -1.47
N VAL A 195 -4.67 2.38 -1.44
CA VAL A 195 -5.85 2.99 -2.05
C VAL A 195 -5.44 3.93 -3.18
N ILE A 196 -6.32 4.17 -4.13
CA ILE A 196 -6.16 5.18 -5.18
C ILE A 196 -6.60 6.53 -4.60
N MET A 197 -5.65 7.42 -4.36
CA MET A 197 -5.85 8.76 -3.82
C MET A 197 -5.94 9.80 -4.94
N ALA A 198 -6.80 10.80 -4.77
CA ALA A 198 -6.85 12.01 -5.59
C ALA A 198 -7.18 13.25 -4.75
N ASN A 199 -7.14 14.44 -5.35
CA ASN A 199 -7.69 15.66 -4.79
C ASN A 199 -9.20 15.70 -5.04
N ARG A 200 -10.02 15.87 -3.99
CA ARG A 200 -11.49 15.90 -4.06
C ARG A 200 -11.99 16.94 -5.07
N GLU A 201 -11.47 18.16 -4.99
CA GLU A 201 -11.89 19.25 -5.87
C GLU A 201 -11.65 18.91 -7.36
N THR A 202 -10.52 18.27 -7.67
CA THR A 202 -10.19 17.87 -9.03
C THR A 202 -11.12 16.75 -9.51
N VAL A 203 -11.44 15.79 -8.63
CA VAL A 203 -12.39 14.70 -8.92
C VAL A 203 -13.78 15.29 -9.20
N ASP A 204 -14.26 16.19 -8.34
CA ASP A 204 -15.57 16.85 -8.51
C ASP A 204 -15.68 17.57 -9.85
N LYS A 205 -14.63 18.27 -10.27
CA LYS A 205 -14.59 18.99 -11.55
C LYS A 205 -14.50 18.08 -12.78
N GLN A 206 -13.98 16.85 -12.61
CA GLN A 206 -13.68 15.94 -13.73
C GLN A 206 -14.23 14.52 -13.49
N LYS A 207 -15.40 14.40 -12.86
CA LYS A 207 -16.02 13.11 -12.45
C LYS A 207 -16.02 12.06 -13.56
N GLU A 208 -16.36 12.44 -14.78
CA GLU A 208 -16.37 11.53 -15.93
C GLU A 208 -14.99 10.93 -16.22
N ILE A 209 -13.93 11.74 -16.13
CA ILE A 209 -12.56 11.30 -16.40
C ILE A 209 -12.10 10.28 -15.36
N TYR A 210 -12.33 10.57 -14.07
CA TYR A 210 -11.98 9.66 -12.99
C TYR A 210 -12.82 8.38 -13.02
N SER A 211 -14.11 8.47 -13.37
CA SER A 211 -14.97 7.29 -13.56
C SER A 211 -14.46 6.39 -14.69
N LYS A 212 -14.07 6.97 -15.84
CA LYS A 212 -13.46 6.24 -16.95
C LYS A 212 -12.15 5.57 -16.52
N PHE A 213 -11.30 6.29 -15.78
CA PHE A 213 -10.05 5.74 -15.24
C PHE A 213 -10.32 4.52 -14.34
N LEU A 214 -11.20 4.65 -13.35
CA LEU A 214 -11.55 3.56 -12.43
C LEU A 214 -12.16 2.36 -13.18
N LYS A 215 -13.01 2.60 -14.16
CA LYS A 215 -13.60 1.53 -14.99
C LYS A 215 -12.55 0.74 -15.74
N ALA A 216 -11.60 1.41 -16.38
CA ALA A 216 -10.50 0.75 -17.10
C ALA A 216 -9.57 0.02 -16.15
N THR A 217 -9.20 0.64 -15.03
CA THR A 217 -8.35 0.06 -13.99
C THR A 217 -8.98 -1.21 -13.41
N LYS A 218 -10.27 -1.16 -13.02
CA LYS A 218 -11.02 -2.32 -12.56
C LYS A 218 -10.94 -3.48 -13.56
N LYS A 219 -11.15 -3.21 -14.85
CA LYS A 219 -11.06 -4.22 -15.91
C LYS A 219 -9.67 -4.87 -15.95
N GLY A 220 -8.61 -4.08 -15.73
CA GLY A 220 -7.24 -4.59 -15.65
C GLY A 220 -7.02 -5.52 -14.45
N PHE A 221 -7.49 -5.14 -13.26
CA PHE A 221 -7.37 -5.97 -12.04
C PHE A 221 -8.20 -7.26 -12.14
N LEU A 222 -9.42 -7.19 -12.66
CA LEU A 222 -10.25 -8.38 -12.88
C LEU A 222 -9.65 -9.32 -13.94
N PHE A 223 -8.99 -8.78 -14.96
CA PHE A 223 -8.22 -9.59 -15.89
C PHE A 223 -7.05 -10.27 -15.18
N ALA A 224 -6.26 -9.53 -14.40
CA ALA A 224 -5.12 -10.08 -13.65
C ALA A 224 -5.54 -11.15 -12.64
N GLN A 225 -6.74 -11.03 -12.05
CA GLN A 225 -7.30 -12.06 -11.18
C GLN A 225 -7.65 -13.34 -11.93
N LYS A 226 -8.24 -13.19 -13.11
CA LYS A 226 -8.73 -14.32 -13.92
C LYS A 226 -7.61 -15.05 -14.66
N GLU A 227 -6.63 -14.30 -15.16
CA GLU A 227 -5.56 -14.76 -16.02
C GLU A 227 -4.18 -14.34 -15.44
N PRO A 228 -3.81 -14.82 -14.23
CA PRO A 228 -2.64 -14.32 -13.51
C PRO A 228 -1.33 -14.51 -14.28
N GLU A 229 -1.14 -15.67 -14.91
CA GLU A 229 0.07 -15.98 -15.69
C GLU A 229 0.22 -15.09 -16.93
N ILE A 230 -0.91 -14.71 -17.56
CA ILE A 230 -0.89 -13.82 -18.72
C ILE A 230 -0.67 -12.36 -18.25
N ALA A 231 -1.29 -12.00 -17.14
CA ALA A 231 -1.24 -10.62 -16.62
C ALA A 231 0.16 -10.17 -16.21
N ILE A 232 0.99 -11.10 -15.72
CA ILE A 232 2.38 -10.75 -15.33
C ILE A 232 3.23 -10.35 -16.53
N GLU A 233 2.95 -10.80 -17.73
CA GLU A 233 3.70 -10.37 -18.92
C GLU A 233 3.58 -8.86 -19.15
N SER A 234 2.46 -8.25 -18.72
CA SER A 234 2.26 -6.79 -18.79
C SER A 234 3.15 -6.01 -17.82
N ILE A 235 3.50 -6.57 -16.67
CA ILE A 235 4.29 -5.87 -15.65
C ILE A 235 5.77 -6.24 -15.67
N LYS A 236 6.10 -7.44 -16.07
CA LYS A 236 7.46 -7.98 -16.08
C LYS A 236 8.54 -7.06 -16.68
N PRO A 237 8.31 -6.33 -17.80
CA PRO A 237 9.32 -5.41 -18.34
C PRO A 237 9.63 -4.20 -17.45
N PHE A 238 8.82 -3.94 -16.43
CA PHE A 238 8.90 -2.77 -15.54
C PHE A 238 9.37 -3.11 -14.13
N VAL A 239 9.53 -4.40 -13.82
CA VAL A 239 10.05 -4.85 -12.52
C VAL A 239 11.49 -4.38 -12.38
N ALA A 240 11.82 -3.86 -11.19
CA ALA A 240 13.17 -3.39 -10.89
C ALA A 240 14.19 -4.53 -10.98
N LYS A 241 15.45 -4.20 -11.34
CA LYS A 241 16.51 -5.24 -11.52
C LYS A 241 16.76 -6.03 -10.24
N GLU A 242 16.65 -5.37 -9.11
CA GLU A 242 16.82 -5.95 -7.77
C GLU A 242 15.75 -7.00 -7.45
N ASP A 243 14.58 -6.89 -8.11
CA ASP A 243 13.44 -7.78 -7.94
C ASP A 243 13.27 -8.80 -9.08
N ASN A 244 14.18 -8.83 -10.06
CA ASN A 244 14.09 -9.71 -11.24
C ASN A 244 14.05 -11.21 -10.90
N ASN A 245 14.50 -11.60 -9.71
CA ASN A 245 14.50 -12.99 -9.25
C ASN A 245 13.19 -13.40 -8.56
N ILE A 246 12.27 -12.47 -8.31
CA ILE A 246 10.99 -12.80 -7.68
C ILE A 246 10.13 -13.63 -8.63
N ASP A 247 9.56 -14.72 -8.13
CA ASP A 247 8.57 -15.50 -8.86
C ASP A 247 7.28 -14.68 -9.03
N LEU A 248 7.20 -13.98 -10.16
CA LEU A 248 6.07 -13.11 -10.48
C LEU A 248 4.75 -13.88 -10.59
N VAL A 249 4.79 -15.14 -11.05
CA VAL A 249 3.59 -16.00 -11.15
C VAL A 249 3.09 -16.31 -9.74
N ALA A 250 3.96 -16.79 -8.86
CA ALA A 250 3.60 -17.10 -7.48
C ALA A 250 3.08 -15.85 -6.76
N SER A 251 3.76 -14.71 -6.92
CA SER A 251 3.33 -13.43 -6.36
C SER A 251 1.96 -13.01 -6.88
N GLN A 252 1.71 -13.10 -8.19
CA GLN A 252 0.43 -12.73 -8.77
C GLN A 252 -0.69 -13.69 -8.34
N MET A 253 -0.43 -14.99 -8.31
CA MET A 253 -1.40 -15.98 -7.83
C MET A 253 -1.77 -15.75 -6.36
N TYR A 254 -0.78 -15.43 -5.52
CA TYR A 254 -1.03 -15.04 -4.12
C TYR A 254 -1.89 -13.78 -4.03
N THR A 255 -1.59 -12.77 -4.85
CA THR A 255 -2.23 -11.43 -4.81
C THR A 255 -3.67 -11.44 -5.35
N SER A 256 -3.92 -12.21 -6.40
CA SER A 256 -5.17 -12.18 -7.16
C SER A 256 -6.45 -12.33 -6.33
N PRO A 257 -6.55 -13.24 -5.32
CA PRO A 257 -7.74 -13.37 -4.48
C PRO A 257 -8.09 -12.11 -3.68
N TYR A 258 -7.11 -11.24 -3.42
CA TYR A 258 -7.27 -10.02 -2.62
C TYR A 258 -7.84 -8.85 -3.41
N TYR A 259 -7.85 -8.88 -4.74
CA TYR A 259 -8.47 -7.81 -5.55
C TYR A 259 -10.00 -7.74 -5.38
N GLY A 260 -10.64 -8.78 -4.85
CA GLY A 260 -12.09 -8.88 -4.80
C GLY A 260 -12.69 -9.32 -6.14
N ASN A 261 -14.00 -9.43 -6.22
CA ASN A 261 -14.74 -9.76 -7.44
C ASN A 261 -15.24 -8.51 -8.18
N SER A 262 -15.94 -8.70 -9.30
CA SER A 262 -16.45 -7.62 -10.13
C SER A 262 -17.32 -6.60 -9.37
N ASP A 263 -18.03 -7.01 -8.35
CA ASP A 263 -18.95 -6.13 -7.60
C ASP A 263 -18.24 -5.45 -6.42
N LYS A 264 -17.16 -6.04 -5.92
CA LYS A 264 -16.43 -5.62 -4.72
C LYS A 264 -15.12 -4.89 -5.01
N TRP A 265 -14.57 -4.96 -6.23
CA TRP A 265 -13.32 -4.28 -6.55
C TRP A 265 -13.42 -2.77 -6.30
N GLY A 266 -12.49 -2.25 -5.56
CA GLY A 266 -12.39 -0.82 -5.25
C GLY A 266 -13.27 -0.36 -4.08
N VAL A 267 -14.19 -1.22 -3.59
CA VAL A 267 -15.10 -0.86 -2.51
C VAL A 267 -14.35 -0.86 -1.18
N MET A 268 -14.53 0.21 -0.41
CA MET A 268 -14.09 0.33 0.97
C MET A 268 -15.32 0.28 1.88
N GLU A 269 -15.40 -0.73 2.74
CA GLU A 269 -16.53 -0.90 3.64
C GLU A 269 -16.51 0.20 4.72
N LYS A 270 -17.65 0.88 4.86
CA LYS A 270 -17.78 2.06 5.74
C LYS A 270 -17.42 1.76 7.19
N GLU A 271 -17.87 0.63 7.70
CA GLU A 271 -17.62 0.19 9.06
C GLU A 271 -16.14 -0.04 9.31
N HIS A 272 -15.43 -0.65 8.36
CA HIS A 272 -13.99 -0.88 8.47
C HIS A 272 -13.19 0.42 8.46
N VAL A 273 -13.49 1.34 7.55
CA VAL A 273 -12.87 2.68 7.51
C VAL A 273 -13.12 3.43 8.82
N ASN A 274 -14.37 3.47 9.30
CA ASN A 274 -14.71 4.16 10.55
C ASN A 274 -14.05 3.51 11.76
N SER A 275 -13.90 2.18 11.80
CA SER A 275 -13.17 1.48 12.86
C SER A 275 -11.73 1.96 12.96
N PHE A 276 -11.04 2.09 11.83
CA PHE A 276 -9.66 2.59 11.80
C PHE A 276 -9.59 4.07 12.24
N LEU A 277 -10.48 4.92 11.72
CA LEU A 277 -10.52 6.34 12.11
C LEU A 277 -10.78 6.52 13.61
N SER A 278 -11.74 5.77 14.15
CA SER A 278 -12.04 5.77 15.59
C SER A 278 -10.87 5.24 16.41
N TRP A 279 -10.18 4.23 15.92
CA TRP A 279 -9.00 3.69 16.59
C TRP A 279 -7.88 4.73 16.68
N LEU A 280 -7.60 5.47 15.59
CA LEU A 280 -6.62 6.56 15.59
C LEU A 280 -6.98 7.64 16.63
N GLN A 281 -8.25 8.01 16.73
CA GLN A 281 -8.73 8.98 17.72
C GLN A 281 -8.61 8.44 19.16
N ASN A 282 -9.08 7.21 19.41
CA ASN A 282 -9.05 6.60 20.73
C ASN A 282 -7.62 6.41 21.26
N LYS A 283 -6.65 6.23 20.36
CA LYS A 283 -5.23 6.16 20.71
C LYS A 283 -4.56 7.54 20.81
N GLY A 284 -5.30 8.62 20.57
CA GLY A 284 -4.76 9.99 20.60
C GLY A 284 -3.80 10.31 19.45
N LEU A 285 -3.76 9.44 18.41
CA LEU A 285 -2.89 9.61 17.23
C LEU A 285 -3.45 10.64 16.26
N GLU A 286 -4.76 10.81 16.27
CA GLU A 286 -5.46 11.84 15.50
C GLU A 286 -6.49 12.54 16.37
N LYS A 287 -6.53 13.88 16.27
CA LYS A 287 -7.47 14.72 17.04
C LYS A 287 -8.69 15.13 16.24
N ALA A 288 -8.57 15.16 14.91
CA ALA A 288 -9.67 15.59 14.06
C ALA A 288 -10.75 14.50 13.97
N PRO A 289 -12.04 14.84 14.15
CA PRO A 289 -13.15 13.90 14.05
C PRO A 289 -13.44 13.62 12.56
N LEU A 290 -12.70 12.70 11.96
CA LEU A 290 -12.93 12.27 10.58
C LEU A 290 -13.90 11.08 10.54
N SER A 291 -14.67 11.03 9.47
CA SER A 291 -15.60 9.95 9.14
C SER A 291 -15.29 9.39 7.73
N TYR A 292 -15.95 8.28 7.38
CA TYR A 292 -15.87 7.69 6.04
C TYR A 292 -16.00 8.74 4.92
N LYS A 293 -17.01 9.63 5.00
CA LYS A 293 -17.27 10.66 3.98
C LYS A 293 -16.15 11.69 3.82
N ASP A 294 -15.34 11.86 4.84
CA ASP A 294 -14.22 12.79 4.80
C ASP A 294 -13.05 12.22 4.00
N VAL A 295 -12.83 10.89 4.05
CA VAL A 295 -11.66 10.22 3.49
C VAL A 295 -11.96 9.42 2.22
N VAL A 296 -13.21 9.02 1.99
CA VAL A 296 -13.65 8.30 0.79
C VAL A 296 -14.54 9.21 -0.06
N PHE A 297 -14.38 9.12 -1.39
CA PHE A 297 -15.14 9.94 -2.36
C PHE A 297 -16.47 9.30 -2.74
#